data_7daa32482095782ea318f2b4ac14a504
#
_entry.id   7daa32482095782ea318f2b4ac14a504
#
_cell.length_a   1.000
_cell.length_b   1.000
_cell.length_c   1.000
_cell.angle_alpha   90.00
_cell.angle_beta   90.00
_cell.angle_gamma   90.00
#
_symmetry.space_group_name_H-M   'P 1'
#
loop_
_entity.id
_entity.type
_entity.pdbx_description
1 polymer ?
#
loop_
_entity_poly.entity_id
_entity_poly.type
_entity_poly.pdbx_seq_one_letter_code
_entity_poly.pdbx_strand_id
1 'polypeptide(L)'
;LAGLAAFRWNEITRMTEICWKDREEGFRPMTDRDEGTLWSRINKQQKPMRFADLRLVLGSEFVPVYHPFKAYFYGLPRWQEGDADYIKQLAETVTLADASPEARNTFCHCLKKWLVAMVAGFLTDRVNHEILVLIGKQGIYKTTWFHFLLPPELRNYYVAKNNSRRMNKDDRLLMAEAGLICLEEIVTMTDEEVDQIKAAVSLPQVVERAAYARNKEVRPHLASFCGTGNQVKFLTDLTGNRRWLP
;
A
#
# COMPACT_ATOMS: atom_id res chain seq x y z
N LEU A 1 12.09 14.74 25.02
CA LEU A 1 11.66 14.35 23.67
C LEU A 1 10.43 15.12 23.22
N ALA A 2 9.33 15.07 23.97
CA ALA A 2 8.06 15.71 23.60
C ALA A 2 8.12 17.24 23.39
N GLY A 3 9.12 17.92 23.96
CA GLY A 3 9.37 19.36 23.72
C GLY A 3 10.00 19.65 22.35
N LEU A 4 10.72 18.69 21.76
CA LEU A 4 11.49 18.86 20.52
C LEU A 4 10.72 18.39 19.28
N ALA A 5 10.02 17.26 19.38
CA ALA A 5 9.30 16.64 18.28
C ALA A 5 8.12 15.82 18.80
N ALA A 6 7.16 15.56 17.91
CA ALA A 6 6.14 14.54 18.08
C ALA A 6 6.58 13.26 17.39
N PHE A 7 6.16 12.11 17.94
CA PHE A 7 6.51 10.78 17.45
C PHE A 7 5.26 9.94 17.32
N ARG A 8 5.26 9.01 16.34
CA ARG A 8 4.27 7.96 16.23
C ARG A 8 4.91 6.71 15.62
N TRP A 9 4.46 5.55 16.03
CA TRP A 9 4.86 4.26 15.46
C TRP A 9 3.91 3.85 14.35
N ASN A 10 4.39 3.81 13.13
CA ASN A 10 3.61 3.39 11.98
C ASN A 10 3.51 1.85 11.96
N GLU A 11 2.31 1.30 12.18
CA GLU A 11 2.07 -0.14 12.26
C GLU A 11 2.30 -0.85 10.91
N ILE A 12 2.19 -0.12 9.80
CA ILE A 12 2.33 -0.70 8.46
C ILE A 12 3.80 -0.82 8.08
N THR A 13 4.53 0.28 8.14
CA THR A 13 5.96 0.29 7.78
C THR A 13 6.87 -0.23 8.88
N ARG A 14 6.35 -0.39 10.11
CA ARG A 14 7.13 -0.75 11.31
C ARG A 14 8.28 0.23 11.58
N MET A 15 8.03 1.49 11.33
CA MET A 15 9.00 2.56 11.54
C MET A 15 8.43 3.63 12.47
N THR A 16 9.29 4.21 13.29
CA THR A 16 8.96 5.44 14.01
C THR A 16 8.92 6.60 13.01
N GLU A 17 7.86 7.38 13.06
CA GLU A 17 7.74 8.63 12.33
C GLU A 17 7.94 9.81 13.28
N ILE A 18 8.53 10.89 12.75
CA ILE A 18 8.85 12.10 13.48
C ILE A 18 8.24 13.33 12.81
N CYS A 19 7.75 14.27 13.64
CA CYS A 19 7.35 15.60 13.24
C CYS A 19 8.07 16.61 14.15
N TRP A 20 9.01 17.35 13.59
CA TRP A 20 9.77 18.37 14.34
C TRP A 20 8.90 19.58 14.65
N LYS A 21 8.90 20.03 15.91
CA LYS A 21 8.09 21.19 16.32
C LYS A 21 8.61 22.54 15.82
N ASP A 22 9.88 22.60 15.48
CA ASP A 22 10.56 23.78 14.95
C ASP A 22 10.59 23.83 13.41
N ARG A 23 9.82 22.95 12.74
CA ARG A 23 9.71 22.86 11.28
C ARG A 23 8.26 22.76 10.85
N GLU A 24 7.93 23.34 9.71
CA GLU A 24 6.62 23.21 9.07
C GLU A 24 6.52 21.93 8.24
N GLU A 25 7.00 20.80 8.80
CA GLU A 25 6.95 19.49 8.17
C GLU A 25 5.93 18.62 8.90
N GLY A 26 5.18 17.81 8.14
CA GLY A 26 4.33 16.77 8.72
C GLY A 26 5.14 15.59 9.25
N PHE A 27 4.43 14.54 9.70
CA PHE A 27 5.07 13.28 10.08
C PHE A 27 5.74 12.64 8.87
N ARG A 28 6.96 12.16 9.07
CA ARG A 28 7.72 11.37 8.09
C ARG A 28 8.53 10.29 8.79
N PRO A 29 8.97 9.25 8.08
CA PRO A 29 9.87 8.26 8.64
C PRO A 29 11.11 8.89 9.25
N MET A 30 11.48 8.45 10.44
CA MET A 30 12.67 8.93 11.15
C MET A 30 13.92 8.32 10.50
N THR A 31 14.95 9.13 10.35
CA THR A 31 16.24 8.73 9.79
C THR A 31 17.31 8.67 10.89
N ASP A 32 18.45 8.00 10.61
CA ASP A 32 19.61 7.99 11.50
C ASP A 32 20.09 9.41 11.86
N ARG A 33 19.94 10.36 10.91
CA ARG A 33 20.26 11.76 11.14
C ARG A 33 19.32 12.42 12.16
N ASP A 34 18.05 12.05 12.14
CA ASP A 34 17.08 12.53 13.14
C ASP A 34 17.41 11.99 14.53
N GLU A 35 17.75 10.71 14.65
CA GLU A 35 18.22 10.11 15.91
C GLU A 35 19.43 10.86 16.48
N GLY A 36 20.45 11.10 15.64
CA GLY A 36 21.66 11.83 16.02
C GLY A 36 21.35 13.28 16.43
N THR A 37 20.42 13.94 15.72
CA THR A 37 19.99 15.31 16.02
C THR A 37 19.24 15.38 17.36
N LEU A 38 18.32 14.44 17.60
CA LEU A 38 17.59 14.32 18.87
C LEU A 38 18.57 14.11 20.02
N TRP A 39 19.48 13.14 19.88
CA TRP A 39 20.49 12.85 20.90
C TRP A 39 21.35 14.08 21.22
N SER A 40 21.83 14.79 20.19
CA SER A 40 22.64 15.99 20.37
C SER A 40 21.87 17.10 21.08
N ARG A 41 20.61 17.37 20.69
CA ARG A 41 19.77 18.41 21.31
C ARG A 41 19.46 18.11 22.78
N ILE A 42 19.16 16.83 23.10
CA ILE A 42 18.87 16.40 24.47
C ILE A 42 20.11 16.60 25.35
N ASN A 43 21.27 16.15 24.88
CA ASN A 43 22.50 16.24 25.68
C ASN A 43 23.02 17.68 25.85
N LYS A 44 22.62 18.60 24.99
CA LYS A 44 22.92 20.05 25.16
C LYS A 44 22.02 20.75 26.17
N GLN A 45 20.81 20.23 26.38
CA GLN A 45 19.79 20.93 27.16
C GLN A 45 19.57 20.37 28.58
N GLN A 46 19.93 19.09 28.83
CA GLN A 46 19.55 18.36 30.03
C GLN A 46 20.61 17.33 30.48
N LYS A 47 20.20 16.44 31.39
CA LYS A 47 21.05 15.34 31.87
C LYS A 47 21.50 14.45 30.72
N PRO A 48 22.79 14.07 30.68
CA PRO A 48 23.34 13.25 29.61
C PRO A 48 22.55 11.92 29.45
N MET A 49 22.13 11.64 28.23
CA MET A 49 21.47 10.38 27.83
C MET A 49 22.38 9.60 26.89
N ARG A 50 22.52 8.30 27.10
CA ARG A 50 23.25 7.45 26.14
C ARG A 50 22.40 7.26 24.90
N PHE A 51 23.05 7.14 23.75
CA PHE A 51 22.36 6.95 22.46
C PHE A 51 21.52 5.67 22.42
N ALA A 52 22.02 4.59 23.07
CA ALA A 52 21.26 3.34 23.20
C ALA A 52 19.95 3.52 24.00
N ASP A 53 19.95 4.34 25.04
CA ASP A 53 18.75 4.60 25.85
C ASP A 53 17.71 5.39 25.04
N LEU A 54 18.15 6.33 24.21
CA LEU A 54 17.25 7.04 23.28
C LEU A 54 16.55 6.05 22.33
N ARG A 55 17.29 5.13 21.73
CA ARG A 55 16.73 4.10 20.83
C ARG A 55 15.73 3.19 21.55
N LEU A 56 16.01 2.78 22.78
CA LEU A 56 15.09 1.99 23.59
C LEU A 56 13.77 2.73 23.85
N VAL A 57 13.84 4.03 24.18
CA VAL A 57 12.64 4.84 24.39
C VAL A 57 11.84 4.99 23.08
N LEU A 58 12.51 5.29 21.97
CA LEU A 58 11.87 5.44 20.66
C LEU A 58 11.25 4.12 20.12
N GLY A 59 11.77 2.98 20.57
CA GLY A 59 11.22 1.66 20.22
C GLY A 59 10.24 1.09 21.26
N SER A 60 9.81 1.90 22.24
CA SER A 60 8.90 1.47 23.31
C SER A 60 7.49 2.05 23.15
N GLU A 61 6.58 1.66 24.05
CA GLU A 61 5.21 2.21 24.13
C GLU A 61 5.15 3.73 24.44
N PHE A 62 6.28 4.36 24.67
CA PHE A 62 6.38 5.84 24.73
C PHE A 62 5.94 6.48 23.42
N VAL A 63 6.15 5.81 22.30
CA VAL A 63 5.75 6.27 20.97
C VAL A 63 4.36 5.71 20.65
N PRO A 64 3.34 6.57 20.53
CA PRO A 64 1.96 6.12 20.27
C PRO A 64 1.86 5.42 18.93
N VAL A 65 1.06 4.37 18.90
CA VAL A 65 0.80 3.58 17.70
C VAL A 65 -0.09 4.35 16.73
N TYR A 66 0.21 4.26 15.45
CA TYR A 66 -0.51 4.92 14.37
C TYR A 66 -0.74 3.96 13.20
N HIS A 67 -1.99 3.77 12.82
CA HIS A 67 -2.37 3.00 11.65
C HIS A 67 -2.87 3.94 10.55
N PRO A 68 -2.10 4.21 9.50
CA PRO A 68 -2.38 5.26 8.51
C PRO A 68 -3.73 5.07 7.81
N PHE A 69 -4.07 3.87 7.39
CA PHE A 69 -5.32 3.58 6.70
C PHE A 69 -6.53 3.77 7.62
N LYS A 70 -6.49 3.24 8.84
CA LYS A 70 -7.60 3.43 9.82
C LYS A 70 -7.78 4.91 10.15
N ALA A 71 -6.68 5.64 10.38
CA ALA A 71 -6.74 7.07 10.66
C ALA A 71 -7.37 7.85 9.51
N TYR A 72 -7.00 7.52 8.26
CA TYR A 72 -7.58 8.17 7.09
C TYR A 72 -9.08 7.84 6.94
N PHE A 73 -9.44 6.56 6.85
CA PHE A 73 -10.81 6.16 6.55
C PHE A 73 -11.81 6.47 7.67
N TYR A 74 -11.40 6.38 8.93
CA TYR A 74 -12.27 6.76 10.06
C TYR A 74 -12.40 8.29 10.23
N GLY A 75 -11.49 9.06 9.65
CA GLY A 75 -11.56 10.51 9.60
C GLY A 75 -12.45 11.07 8.48
N LEU A 76 -12.88 10.23 7.53
CA LEU A 76 -13.74 10.67 6.42
C LEU A 76 -15.16 10.97 6.91
N PRO A 77 -15.84 11.97 6.31
CA PRO A 77 -17.24 12.18 6.52
C PRO A 77 -18.05 10.95 6.10
N ARG A 78 -19.14 10.67 6.79
CA ARG A 78 -20.04 9.59 6.39
C ARG A 78 -20.77 9.97 5.10
N TRP A 79 -20.82 9.02 4.17
CA TRP A 79 -21.67 9.15 2.98
C TRP A 79 -23.14 9.29 3.39
N GLN A 80 -23.86 10.18 2.73
CA GLN A 80 -25.27 10.44 2.97
C GLN A 80 -26.08 10.13 1.70
N GLU A 81 -27.35 9.79 1.90
CA GLU A 81 -28.25 9.61 0.77
C GLU A 81 -28.40 10.94 -0.01
N GLY A 82 -28.12 10.90 -1.31
CA GLY A 82 -28.05 12.07 -2.18
C GLY A 82 -26.63 12.52 -2.53
N ASP A 83 -25.60 12.00 -1.84
CA ASP A 83 -24.23 12.21 -2.27
C ASP A 83 -23.96 11.55 -3.64
N ALA A 84 -23.02 12.09 -4.37
CA ALA A 84 -22.62 11.57 -5.67
C ALA A 84 -22.06 10.13 -5.57
N ASP A 85 -22.32 9.32 -6.59
CA ASP A 85 -21.66 8.02 -6.74
C ASP A 85 -20.23 8.23 -7.27
N TYR A 86 -19.30 8.48 -6.35
CA TYR A 86 -17.90 8.74 -6.68
C TYR A 86 -17.20 7.55 -7.36
N ILE A 87 -17.66 6.31 -7.09
CA ILE A 87 -17.08 5.12 -7.76
C ILE A 87 -17.50 5.10 -9.22
N LYS A 88 -18.73 5.47 -9.52
CA LYS A 88 -19.21 5.62 -10.90
C LYS A 88 -18.44 6.73 -11.62
N GLN A 89 -18.27 7.89 -11.00
CA GLN A 89 -17.46 8.97 -11.57
C GLN A 89 -16.02 8.53 -11.82
N LEU A 90 -15.41 7.78 -10.89
CA LEU A 90 -14.08 7.21 -11.09
C LEU A 90 -14.06 6.23 -12.27
N ALA A 91 -15.06 5.36 -12.40
CA ALA A 91 -15.17 4.46 -13.55
C ALA A 91 -15.28 5.20 -14.88
N GLU A 92 -15.92 6.35 -14.91
CA GLU A 92 -16.09 7.20 -16.11
C GLU A 92 -14.77 7.84 -16.57
N THR A 93 -13.75 7.91 -15.71
CA THR A 93 -12.41 8.38 -16.11
C THR A 93 -11.66 7.39 -17.01
N VAL A 94 -12.13 6.14 -17.10
CA VAL A 94 -11.53 5.11 -17.95
C VAL A 94 -12.35 4.96 -19.22
N THR A 95 -11.72 5.19 -20.37
CA THR A 95 -12.32 4.93 -21.67
C THR A 95 -12.19 3.46 -22.02
N LEU A 96 -13.30 2.75 -22.16
CA LEU A 96 -13.32 1.33 -22.55
C LEU A 96 -13.21 1.15 -24.06
N ALA A 97 -12.57 0.08 -24.48
CA ALA A 97 -12.51 -0.29 -25.91
C ALA A 97 -13.89 -0.69 -26.45
N ASP A 98 -14.70 -1.38 -25.65
CA ASP A 98 -16.11 -1.62 -25.90
C ASP A 98 -16.94 -0.53 -25.17
N ALA A 99 -17.58 0.34 -25.94
CA ALA A 99 -18.40 1.43 -25.42
C ALA A 99 -19.86 1.03 -25.09
N SER A 100 -20.19 -0.29 -25.17
CA SER A 100 -21.52 -0.77 -24.86
C SER A 100 -21.93 -0.48 -23.40
N PRO A 101 -23.21 -0.24 -23.14
CA PRO A 101 -23.71 -0.06 -21.76
C PRO A 101 -23.39 -1.27 -20.87
N GLU A 102 -23.42 -2.47 -21.43
CA GLU A 102 -23.14 -3.73 -20.75
C GLU A 102 -21.68 -3.80 -20.29
N ALA A 103 -20.72 -3.46 -21.17
CA ALA A 103 -19.29 -3.38 -20.82
C ALA A 103 -19.03 -2.33 -19.75
N ARG A 104 -19.66 -1.17 -19.87
CA ARG A 104 -19.56 -0.09 -18.87
C ARG A 104 -20.07 -0.52 -17.51
N ASN A 105 -21.24 -1.16 -17.46
CA ASN A 105 -21.84 -1.65 -16.22
C ASN A 105 -20.96 -2.76 -15.59
N THR A 106 -20.42 -3.66 -16.39
CA THR A 106 -19.52 -4.74 -15.94
C THR A 106 -18.25 -4.14 -15.34
N PHE A 107 -17.61 -3.20 -16.02
CA PHE A 107 -16.41 -2.53 -15.51
C PHE A 107 -16.69 -1.81 -14.18
N CYS A 108 -17.77 -1.02 -14.11
CA CYS A 108 -18.15 -0.29 -12.89
C CYS A 108 -18.40 -1.27 -11.73
N HIS A 109 -19.06 -2.40 -11.98
CA HIS A 109 -19.31 -3.43 -10.98
C HIS A 109 -18.01 -4.08 -10.48
N CYS A 110 -17.13 -4.48 -11.39
CA CYS A 110 -15.83 -5.06 -11.05
C CYS A 110 -14.95 -4.07 -10.27
N LEU A 111 -14.87 -2.81 -10.72
CA LEU A 111 -14.15 -1.76 -10.04
C LEU A 111 -14.67 -1.55 -8.62
N LYS A 112 -16.00 -1.46 -8.45
CA LYS A 112 -16.65 -1.30 -7.14
C LYS A 112 -16.31 -2.45 -6.21
N LYS A 113 -16.44 -3.72 -6.66
CA LYS A 113 -16.09 -4.90 -5.87
C LYS A 113 -14.63 -4.87 -5.44
N TRP A 114 -13.74 -4.58 -6.37
CA TRP A 114 -12.31 -4.53 -6.12
C TRP A 114 -11.93 -3.42 -5.12
N LEU A 115 -12.50 -2.20 -5.26
CA LEU A 115 -12.28 -1.09 -4.32
C LEU A 115 -12.82 -1.41 -2.93
N VAL A 116 -14.00 -2.01 -2.83
CA VAL A 116 -14.58 -2.43 -1.54
C VAL A 116 -13.68 -3.48 -0.87
N ALA A 117 -13.17 -4.46 -1.62
CA ALA A 117 -12.25 -5.46 -1.10
C ALA A 117 -10.92 -4.85 -0.65
N MET A 118 -10.39 -3.87 -1.39
CA MET A 118 -9.18 -3.12 -1.04
C MET A 118 -9.37 -2.37 0.30
N VAL A 119 -10.45 -1.61 0.44
CA VAL A 119 -10.72 -0.86 1.68
C VAL A 119 -10.99 -1.82 2.84
N ALA A 120 -11.70 -2.93 2.60
CA ALA A 120 -11.89 -3.96 3.62
C ALA A 120 -10.55 -4.54 4.10
N GLY A 121 -9.59 -4.74 3.21
CA GLY A 121 -8.22 -5.17 3.56
C GLY A 121 -7.50 -4.13 4.44
N PHE A 122 -7.72 -2.85 4.22
CA PHE A 122 -7.11 -1.78 5.02
C PHE A 122 -7.67 -1.68 6.45
N LEU A 123 -8.92 -2.06 6.64
CA LEU A 123 -9.64 -1.85 7.89
C LEU A 123 -9.83 -3.13 8.70
N THR A 124 -9.65 -4.30 8.07
CA THR A 124 -9.87 -5.62 8.65
C THR A 124 -8.73 -6.58 8.26
N ASP A 125 -8.82 -7.83 8.71
CA ASP A 125 -7.87 -8.88 8.31
C ASP A 125 -8.28 -9.62 7.01
N ARG A 126 -9.17 -9.02 6.21
CA ARG A 126 -9.59 -9.59 4.92
C ARG A 126 -8.58 -9.27 3.85
N VAL A 127 -8.35 -10.24 2.96
CA VAL A 127 -7.43 -10.10 1.82
C VAL A 127 -8.22 -9.86 0.55
N ASN A 128 -7.79 -8.93 -0.27
CA ASN A 128 -8.31 -8.78 -1.62
C ASN A 128 -7.65 -9.81 -2.55
N HIS A 129 -8.39 -10.84 -2.94
CA HIS A 129 -7.90 -11.92 -3.79
C HIS A 129 -7.97 -11.60 -5.29
N GLU A 130 -8.47 -10.45 -5.66
CA GLU A 130 -8.67 -10.05 -7.06
C GLU A 130 -7.64 -9.00 -7.48
N ILE A 131 -7.22 -9.09 -8.73
CA ILE A 131 -6.25 -8.18 -9.36
C ILE A 131 -6.98 -7.40 -10.44
N LEU A 132 -7.14 -6.09 -10.27
CA LEU A 132 -7.72 -5.22 -11.31
C LEU A 132 -6.66 -4.94 -12.37
N VAL A 133 -6.98 -5.21 -13.65
CA VAL A 133 -6.03 -5.07 -14.75
C VAL A 133 -6.55 -4.09 -15.78
N LEU A 134 -5.73 -3.10 -16.13
CA LEU A 134 -5.99 -2.22 -17.25
C LEU A 134 -5.15 -2.62 -18.46
N ILE A 135 -5.83 -3.02 -19.54
CA ILE A 135 -5.23 -3.44 -20.80
C ILE A 135 -5.48 -2.37 -21.86
N GLY A 136 -4.44 -2.00 -22.60
CA GLY A 136 -4.55 -1.01 -23.65
C GLY A 136 -3.20 -0.54 -24.17
N LYS A 137 -3.20 0.31 -25.17
CA LYS A 137 -1.99 0.82 -25.82
C LYS A 137 -1.00 1.42 -24.80
N GLN A 138 0.28 1.38 -25.14
CA GLN A 138 1.31 2.06 -24.36
C GLN A 138 1.06 3.58 -24.34
N GLY A 139 1.43 4.27 -23.25
CA GLY A 139 1.35 5.73 -23.14
C GLY A 139 -0.04 6.29 -22.77
N ILE A 140 -1.05 5.48 -22.50
CA ILE A 140 -2.41 5.93 -22.10
C ILE A 140 -2.59 6.07 -20.59
N TYR A 141 -1.52 6.29 -19.84
CA TYR A 141 -1.53 6.60 -18.40
C TYR A 141 -2.12 5.54 -17.45
N LYS A 142 -2.13 4.24 -17.82
CA LYS A 142 -2.69 3.16 -16.98
C LYS A 142 -2.05 3.09 -15.58
N THR A 143 -0.72 3.05 -15.49
CA THR A 143 0.02 3.03 -14.22
C THR A 143 -0.20 4.32 -13.43
N THR A 144 -0.26 5.46 -14.11
CA THR A 144 -0.54 6.76 -13.48
C THR A 144 -1.94 6.79 -12.88
N TRP A 145 -2.94 6.22 -13.56
CA TRP A 145 -4.30 6.11 -13.03
C TRP A 145 -4.33 5.31 -11.73
N PHE A 146 -3.66 4.17 -11.66
CA PHE A 146 -3.54 3.39 -10.43
C PHE A 146 -2.81 4.14 -9.33
N HIS A 147 -1.76 4.90 -9.66
CA HIS A 147 -1.03 5.71 -8.69
C HIS A 147 -1.93 6.74 -7.98
N PHE A 148 -2.88 7.32 -8.71
CA PHE A 148 -3.81 8.31 -8.15
C PHE A 148 -5.04 7.73 -7.47
N LEU A 149 -5.22 6.40 -7.43
CA LEU A 149 -6.31 5.77 -6.65
C LEU A 149 -6.13 5.96 -5.15
N LEU A 150 -4.88 5.95 -4.67
CA LEU A 150 -4.63 6.28 -3.27
C LEU A 150 -4.60 7.79 -3.08
N PRO A 151 -5.29 8.31 -2.05
CA PRO A 151 -5.29 9.73 -1.73
C PRO A 151 -3.87 10.21 -1.37
N PRO A 152 -3.60 11.52 -1.42
CA PRO A 152 -2.26 12.06 -1.16
C PRO A 152 -1.63 11.56 0.14
N GLU A 153 -2.41 11.43 1.21
CA GLU A 153 -1.97 10.98 2.54
C GLU A 153 -1.53 9.51 2.58
N LEU A 154 -2.06 8.69 1.67
CA LEU A 154 -1.76 7.25 1.57
C LEU A 154 -0.92 6.90 0.34
N ARG A 155 -0.54 7.86 -0.47
CA ARG A 155 0.17 7.62 -1.74
C ARG A 155 1.54 6.98 -1.56
N ASN A 156 2.17 7.18 -0.42
CA ASN A 156 3.43 6.51 -0.08
C ASN A 156 3.31 4.99 0.06
N TYR A 157 2.09 4.46 0.14
CA TYR A 157 1.80 3.02 0.18
C TYR A 157 1.47 2.45 -1.21
N TYR A 158 1.64 3.23 -2.28
CA TYR A 158 1.61 2.74 -3.65
C TYR A 158 3.00 2.30 -4.07
N VAL A 159 3.09 1.11 -4.65
CA VAL A 159 4.34 0.56 -5.19
C VAL A 159 4.09 0.07 -6.61
N ALA A 160 4.83 0.62 -7.58
CA ALA A 160 4.89 0.08 -8.92
C ALA A 160 6.05 -0.93 -9.00
N LYS A 161 5.77 -2.12 -9.51
CA LYS A 161 6.76 -3.18 -9.65
C LYS A 161 6.88 -3.60 -11.10
N ASN A 162 8.09 -3.46 -11.63
CA ASN A 162 8.44 -3.96 -12.95
C ASN A 162 8.79 -5.46 -12.84
N ASN A 163 8.05 -6.32 -13.51
CA ASN A 163 7.99 -7.77 -13.25
C ASN A 163 9.08 -8.60 -13.92
N SER A 164 10.28 -8.12 -13.96
CA SER A 164 11.38 -8.88 -14.57
C SER A 164 12.01 -9.97 -13.68
N ARG A 165 11.42 -10.31 -12.52
CA ARG A 165 12.04 -11.25 -11.57
C ARG A 165 11.02 -11.99 -10.72
N ARG A 166 11.36 -13.25 -10.31
CA ARG A 166 10.64 -14.03 -9.29
C ARG A 166 10.37 -13.21 -8.03
N MET A 167 9.20 -13.44 -7.42
CA MET A 167 8.89 -12.87 -6.11
C MET A 167 9.94 -13.31 -5.07
N ASN A 168 10.62 -12.33 -4.51
CA ASN A 168 11.61 -12.54 -3.47
C ASN A 168 11.03 -12.27 -2.08
N LYS A 169 11.87 -12.34 -1.05
CA LYS A 169 11.48 -12.06 0.34
C LYS A 169 10.98 -10.62 0.55
N ASP A 170 11.65 -9.65 -0.08
CA ASP A 170 11.30 -8.24 0.05
C ASP A 170 9.94 -7.95 -0.61
N ASP A 171 9.64 -8.64 -1.72
CA ASP A 171 8.33 -8.56 -2.36
C ASP A 171 7.21 -9.09 -1.46
N ARG A 172 7.47 -10.14 -0.67
CA ARG A 172 6.51 -10.63 0.31
C ARG A 172 6.32 -9.65 1.45
N LEU A 173 7.38 -9.00 1.93
CA LEU A 173 7.27 -7.95 2.95
C LEU A 173 6.42 -6.77 2.45
N LEU A 174 6.58 -6.38 1.18
CA LEU A 174 5.76 -5.33 0.57
C LEU A 174 4.25 -5.64 0.65
N MET A 175 3.84 -6.91 0.64
CA MET A 175 2.43 -7.28 0.79
C MET A 175 1.85 -6.86 2.16
N ALA A 176 2.69 -6.70 3.19
CA ALA A 176 2.30 -6.20 4.50
C ALA A 176 2.57 -4.70 4.69
N GLU A 177 3.33 -4.06 3.80
CA GLU A 177 3.82 -2.69 3.92
C GLU A 177 3.21 -1.72 2.89
N ALA A 178 2.68 -2.24 1.79
CA ALA A 178 2.01 -1.46 0.76
C ALA A 178 0.49 -1.57 0.86
N GLY A 179 -0.22 -0.53 0.43
CA GLY A 179 -1.67 -0.58 0.25
C GLY A 179 -2.07 -1.04 -1.15
N LEU A 180 -1.29 -0.65 -2.16
CA LEU A 180 -1.54 -1.00 -3.56
C LEU A 180 -0.22 -1.32 -4.27
N ILE A 181 -0.12 -2.53 -4.81
CA ILE A 181 1.01 -2.98 -5.62
C ILE A 181 0.56 -3.07 -7.09
N CYS A 182 1.15 -2.26 -7.94
CA CYS A 182 0.90 -2.27 -9.37
C CYS A 182 1.96 -3.11 -10.10
N LEU A 183 1.50 -4.19 -10.73
CA LEU A 183 2.30 -5.06 -11.57
C LEU A 183 2.34 -4.48 -12.99
N GLU A 184 3.50 -3.97 -13.42
CA GLU A 184 3.64 -3.42 -14.75
C GLU A 184 3.96 -4.52 -15.77
N GLU A 185 3.50 -4.33 -17.00
CA GLU A 185 3.79 -5.21 -18.14
C GLU A 185 3.49 -6.69 -17.88
N ILE A 186 2.36 -7.00 -17.22
CA ILE A 186 1.97 -8.38 -16.88
C ILE A 186 1.95 -9.34 -18.08
N VAL A 187 1.88 -8.84 -19.30
CA VAL A 187 1.89 -9.62 -20.55
C VAL A 187 3.24 -10.31 -20.80
N THR A 188 4.32 -9.79 -20.21
CA THR A 188 5.66 -10.36 -20.35
C THR A 188 5.98 -11.44 -19.32
N MET A 189 5.04 -11.70 -18.40
CA MET A 189 5.21 -12.72 -17.36
C MET A 189 5.17 -14.14 -17.95
N THR A 190 6.00 -14.98 -17.41
CA THR A 190 5.94 -16.43 -17.63
C THR A 190 4.79 -17.04 -16.83
N ASP A 191 4.33 -18.22 -17.23
CA ASP A 191 3.28 -18.95 -16.50
C ASP A 191 3.68 -19.19 -15.03
N GLU A 192 4.96 -19.47 -14.76
CA GLU A 192 5.49 -19.65 -13.40
C GLU A 192 5.36 -18.36 -12.56
N GLU A 193 5.62 -17.19 -13.13
CA GLU A 193 5.48 -15.90 -12.46
C GLU A 193 4.01 -15.56 -12.19
N VAL A 194 3.13 -15.85 -13.14
CA VAL A 194 1.67 -15.70 -12.98
C VAL A 194 1.17 -16.58 -11.84
N ASP A 195 1.64 -17.84 -11.73
CA ASP A 195 1.23 -18.75 -10.66
C ASP A 195 1.79 -18.31 -9.29
N GLN A 196 3.01 -17.77 -9.24
CA GLN A 196 3.55 -17.17 -8.01
C GLN A 196 2.70 -15.99 -7.53
N ILE A 197 2.24 -15.12 -8.44
CA ILE A 197 1.35 -14.00 -8.08
C ILE A 197 0.00 -14.52 -7.60
N LYS A 198 -0.62 -15.49 -8.31
CA LYS A 198 -1.87 -16.11 -7.87
C LYS A 198 -1.75 -16.71 -6.45
N ALA A 199 -0.63 -17.36 -6.16
CA ALA A 199 -0.35 -17.88 -4.82
C ALA A 199 -0.19 -16.75 -3.79
N ALA A 200 0.60 -15.72 -4.11
CA ALA A 200 0.86 -14.59 -3.23
C ALA A 200 -0.41 -13.82 -2.87
N VAL A 201 -1.24 -13.46 -3.86
CA VAL A 201 -2.52 -12.75 -3.66
C VAL A 201 -3.48 -13.52 -2.74
N SER A 202 -3.31 -14.84 -2.63
CA SER A 202 -4.16 -15.70 -1.79
C SER A 202 -3.63 -15.90 -0.38
N LEU A 203 -2.42 -15.44 -0.04
CA LEU A 203 -1.85 -15.58 1.29
C LEU A 203 -2.59 -14.69 2.30
N PRO A 204 -3.05 -15.22 3.43
CA PRO A 204 -3.74 -14.41 4.44
C PRO A 204 -2.78 -13.54 5.25
N GLN A 205 -1.52 -13.94 5.33
CA GLN A 205 -0.50 -13.29 6.15
C GLN A 205 0.89 -13.49 5.57
N VAL A 206 1.79 -12.60 5.94
CA VAL A 206 3.21 -12.65 5.60
C VAL A 206 3.99 -13.05 6.85
N VAL A 207 4.81 -14.09 6.74
CA VAL A 207 5.67 -14.57 7.83
C VAL A 207 7.12 -14.40 7.39
N GLU A 208 7.66 -13.23 7.60
CA GLU A 208 9.02 -12.90 7.18
C GLU A 208 9.76 -12.14 8.29
N ARG A 209 11.08 -12.21 8.22
CA ARG A 209 11.95 -11.42 9.08
C ARG A 209 12.41 -10.18 8.30
N ALA A 210 12.03 -9.00 8.76
CA ALA A 210 12.54 -7.76 8.18
C ALA A 210 14.07 -7.70 8.27
N ALA A 211 14.69 -6.85 7.45
CA ALA A 211 16.14 -6.64 7.49
C ALA A 211 16.54 -6.18 8.90
N TYR A 212 17.59 -6.79 9.45
CA TYR A 212 18.12 -6.51 10.80
C TYR A 212 17.20 -6.84 11.98
N ALA A 213 15.97 -7.30 11.76
CA ALA A 213 15.10 -7.75 12.85
C ALA A 213 15.65 -9.05 13.48
N ARG A 214 15.51 -9.19 14.81
CA ARG A 214 15.92 -10.40 15.53
C ARG A 214 14.95 -11.55 15.32
N ASN A 215 13.66 -11.27 15.27
CA ASN A 215 12.59 -12.25 15.20
C ASN A 215 11.86 -12.21 13.85
N LYS A 216 11.25 -13.34 13.47
CA LYS A 216 10.22 -13.35 12.43
C LYS A 216 8.95 -12.75 13.01
N GLU A 217 8.27 -11.97 12.20
CA GLU A 217 6.96 -11.40 12.54
C GLU A 217 5.91 -11.99 11.62
N VAL A 218 4.73 -12.24 12.18
CA VAL A 218 3.52 -12.54 11.43
C VAL A 218 2.79 -11.21 11.21
N ARG A 219 2.59 -10.83 9.95
CA ARG A 219 1.95 -9.57 9.58
C ARG A 219 0.76 -9.84 8.67
N PRO A 220 -0.37 -9.16 8.83
CA PRO A 220 -1.49 -9.32 7.91
C PRO A 220 -1.07 -8.94 6.47
N HIS A 221 -1.65 -9.61 5.49
CA HIS A 221 -1.53 -9.21 4.09
C HIS A 221 -2.47 -8.02 3.87
N LEU A 222 -1.90 -6.86 3.66
CA LEU A 222 -2.61 -5.59 3.50
C LEU A 222 -2.83 -5.22 2.03
N ALA A 223 -1.83 -5.49 1.19
CA ALA A 223 -1.78 -4.99 -0.17
C ALA A 223 -2.90 -5.55 -1.06
N SER A 224 -3.55 -4.67 -1.81
CA SER A 224 -4.28 -5.07 -3.01
C SER A 224 -3.37 -5.03 -4.22
N PHE A 225 -3.69 -5.83 -5.23
CA PHE A 225 -2.93 -5.88 -6.46
C PHE A 225 -3.71 -5.28 -7.62
N CYS A 226 -3.01 -4.55 -8.47
CA CYS A 226 -3.49 -4.15 -9.78
C CYS A 226 -2.41 -4.43 -10.83
N GLY A 227 -2.76 -4.34 -12.10
CA GLY A 227 -1.80 -4.60 -13.16
C GLY A 227 -2.06 -3.83 -14.44
N THR A 228 -1.02 -3.67 -15.23
CA THR A 228 -1.11 -3.04 -16.55
C THR A 228 -0.55 -3.96 -17.63
N GLY A 229 -1.20 -3.95 -18.79
CA GLY A 229 -0.77 -4.74 -19.94
C GLY A 229 -1.10 -4.05 -21.25
N ASN A 230 -0.46 -4.53 -22.33
CA ASN A 230 -0.68 -3.99 -23.66
C ASN A 230 -1.52 -4.96 -24.54
N GLN A 231 -1.70 -6.19 -24.10
CA GLN A 231 -2.43 -7.25 -24.82
C GLN A 231 -3.18 -8.16 -23.84
N VAL A 232 -4.29 -8.75 -24.28
CA VAL A 232 -5.14 -9.66 -23.46
C VAL A 232 -4.53 -11.05 -23.32
N LYS A 233 -3.51 -11.41 -24.09
CA LYS A 233 -2.99 -12.79 -24.22
C LYS A 233 -2.35 -13.41 -22.98
N PHE A 234 -2.22 -12.68 -21.86
CA PHE A 234 -1.65 -13.25 -20.64
C PHE A 234 -2.61 -14.19 -19.88
N LEU A 235 -3.90 -14.20 -20.23
CA LEU A 235 -4.92 -15.08 -19.64
C LEU A 235 -5.07 -16.37 -20.45
N THR A 236 -4.00 -17.16 -20.54
CA THR A 236 -4.00 -18.42 -21.31
C THR A 236 -4.60 -19.59 -20.54
N ASP A 237 -4.64 -19.53 -19.22
CA ASP A 237 -5.20 -20.58 -18.35
C ASP A 237 -6.71 -20.38 -18.17
N LEU A 238 -7.51 -21.29 -18.75
CA LEU A 238 -8.98 -21.28 -18.67
C LEU A 238 -9.51 -21.50 -17.24
N THR A 239 -8.73 -22.03 -16.32
CA THR A 239 -9.16 -22.42 -14.97
C THR A 239 -8.70 -21.44 -13.88
N GLY A 240 -7.61 -20.73 -14.08
CA GLY A 240 -6.96 -19.84 -13.12
C GLY A 240 -7.36 -18.37 -13.19
N ASN A 241 -8.24 -17.97 -14.10
CA ASN A 241 -8.51 -16.58 -14.43
C ASN A 241 -9.43 -15.82 -13.44
N ARG A 242 -10.05 -16.52 -12.50
CA ARG A 242 -11.02 -15.92 -11.55
C ARG A 242 -10.47 -14.78 -10.69
N ARG A 243 -9.14 -14.66 -10.59
CA ARG A 243 -8.47 -13.60 -9.81
C ARG A 243 -8.21 -12.33 -10.62
N TRP A 244 -8.33 -12.42 -11.92
CA TRP A 244 -8.05 -11.31 -12.83
C TRP A 244 -9.34 -10.63 -13.25
N LEU A 245 -9.41 -9.32 -13.03
CA LEU A 245 -10.49 -8.44 -13.48
C LEU A 245 -9.94 -7.53 -14.58
N PRO A 246 -10.00 -7.95 -15.85
CA PRO A 246 -9.47 -7.20 -16.98
C PRO A 246 -10.45 -6.08 -17.41
#